data_c7113ce9152f6f912563e33073a35bec
#
_entry.id   c7113ce9152f6f912563e33073a35bec
#
_cell.length_a   1.000
_cell.length_b   1.000
_cell.length_c   1.000
_cell.angle_alpha   90.00
_cell.angle_beta   90.00
_cell.angle_gamma   90.00
#
_symmetry.space_group_name_H-M   'P 1'
#
loop_
_entity.id
_entity.type
_entity.pdbx_description
1 polymer ?
#
loop_
_entity_poly.entity_id
_entity_poly.type
_entity_poly.pdbx_seq_one_letter_code
_entity_poly.pdbx_strand_id
1 'polypeptide(L)'
;MVCINDEGYITLCLQIIFRSALPSVIPNTSFTRIMAQKQFYRHFPKTGFPLYWILLLYLVAGYFYPVIGFLAVVCMIAPVAFAVRRGRWWCGNACPRGSLYDKVLSKYSPHRPIPSFVRTRGFRSFMVLFIFTMFGVQMYRAWGDWGAMGRVFWTIILITTVVGVILSFVYAPRTWCSFCPMGTLSSWVSPRSGRLPEKYRRIVVEERCTTKCKLCSAVCPMQLKPYKSRCEEEGYLHPDCIKCGRCTKGCPLKVPEMRPVTASASSI
;
A
#
# COMPACT_ATOMS: atom_id res chain seq x y z
N MET A 1 26.71 20.13 -18.32
CA MET A 1 26.51 18.79 -17.76
C MET A 1 27.51 18.60 -16.65
N VAL A 2 27.21 19.04 -15.44
CA VAL A 2 28.12 19.01 -14.30
C VAL A 2 27.54 18.03 -13.29
N CYS A 3 28.16 16.86 -13.22
CA CYS A 3 27.92 15.91 -12.12
C CYS A 3 28.64 16.43 -10.89
N ILE A 4 27.93 17.06 -9.98
CA ILE A 4 28.47 17.56 -8.72
C ILE A 4 28.51 16.41 -7.72
N ASN A 5 29.64 16.26 -7.08
CA ASN A 5 30.06 15.20 -6.18
C ASN A 5 29.02 14.70 -5.20
N ASP A 6 28.95 13.38 -5.15
CA ASP A 6 27.92 12.55 -4.57
C ASP A 6 27.85 12.51 -3.04
N GLU A 7 28.83 13.01 -2.33
CA GLU A 7 28.90 12.91 -0.86
C GLU A 7 28.12 14.02 -0.12
N GLY A 8 28.07 15.21 -0.69
CA GLY A 8 27.40 16.37 -0.05
C GLY A 8 25.89 16.27 0.03
N TYR A 9 25.24 15.64 -0.95
CA TYR A 9 23.77 15.56 -0.98
C TYR A 9 23.19 14.45 -0.10
N ILE A 10 23.92 13.35 0.09
CA ILE A 10 23.51 12.32 1.07
C ILE A 10 23.58 12.90 2.47
N THR A 11 24.59 13.68 2.75
CA THR A 11 24.76 14.37 4.04
C THR A 11 23.66 15.43 4.24
N LEU A 12 23.28 16.17 3.22
CA LEU A 12 22.24 17.19 3.32
C LEU A 12 20.83 16.60 3.47
N CYS A 13 20.48 15.56 2.73
CA CYS A 13 19.22 14.84 2.92
C CYS A 13 19.12 14.18 4.30
N LEU A 14 20.23 13.67 4.81
CA LEU A 14 20.29 13.09 6.15
C LEU A 14 20.40 14.15 7.23
N GLN A 15 21.15 15.24 7.01
CA GLN A 15 21.27 16.33 7.99
C GLN A 15 19.99 17.13 8.18
N ILE A 16 19.17 17.33 7.16
CA ILE A 16 17.85 17.96 7.29
C ILE A 16 16.89 17.09 8.10
N ILE A 17 17.04 15.75 8.00
CA ILE A 17 16.22 14.79 8.76
C ILE A 17 16.82 14.48 10.13
N PHE A 18 18.15 14.60 10.31
CA PHE A 18 18.89 14.15 11.50
C PHE A 18 19.53 15.24 12.34
N ARG A 19 19.33 16.53 12.02
CA ARG A 19 19.99 17.62 12.76
C ARG A 19 19.57 17.75 14.24
N SER A 20 18.72 16.85 14.71
CA SER A 20 18.30 16.82 16.13
C SER A 20 18.69 15.55 16.91
N ALA A 21 19.25 14.52 16.31
CA ALA A 21 19.71 13.36 17.10
C ALA A 21 20.45 12.29 16.28
N LEU A 22 21.74 12.39 15.98
CA LEU A 22 22.72 11.29 16.13
C LEU A 22 24.10 11.61 15.52
N PRO A 23 25.21 11.15 16.12
CA PRO A 23 26.56 11.40 15.65
C PRO A 23 26.96 10.48 14.48
N SER A 24 27.89 11.02 13.69
CA SER A 24 28.57 10.45 12.55
C SER A 24 29.00 8.99 12.70
N VAL A 25 28.27 8.05 12.11
CA VAL A 25 28.74 6.81 11.45
C VAL A 25 27.53 6.10 10.85
N ILE A 26 27.42 6.03 9.54
CA ILE A 26 26.38 5.24 8.87
C ILE A 26 27.03 3.97 8.31
N PRO A 27 26.97 2.83 9.00
CA PRO A 27 27.23 1.55 8.38
C PRO A 27 26.04 1.18 7.48
N ASN A 28 26.35 0.74 6.28
CA ASN A 28 25.41 0.33 5.22
C ASN A 28 24.69 -0.99 5.57
N THR A 29 24.18 -1.13 6.78
CA THR A 29 23.55 -2.34 7.30
C THR A 29 22.03 -2.23 7.21
N SER A 30 21.37 -3.36 7.01
CA SER A 30 19.90 -3.49 6.98
C SER A 30 19.21 -2.85 8.20
N PHE A 31 19.91 -2.80 9.32
CA PHE A 31 19.44 -2.24 10.59
C PHE A 31 19.25 -0.72 10.55
N THR A 32 20.19 0.04 9.99
CA THR A 32 20.06 1.50 9.86
C THR A 32 18.93 1.90 8.92
N ARG A 33 18.70 1.10 7.88
CA ARG A 33 17.58 1.28 6.97
C ARG A 33 16.23 1.10 7.66
N ILE A 34 16.11 0.08 8.53
CA ILE A 34 14.90 -0.20 9.31
C ILE A 34 14.64 0.94 10.31
N MET A 35 15.68 1.45 10.98
CA MET A 35 15.54 2.54 11.94
C MET A 35 15.15 3.86 11.26
N ALA A 36 15.79 4.22 10.14
CA ALA A 36 15.42 5.39 9.36
C ALA A 36 13.97 5.30 8.84
N GLN A 37 13.56 4.12 8.40
CA GLN A 37 12.19 3.86 7.96
C GLN A 37 11.20 4.01 9.12
N LYS A 38 11.50 3.47 10.28
CA LYS A 38 10.67 3.54 11.49
C LYS A 38 10.50 4.99 11.99
N GLN A 39 11.58 5.76 11.99
CA GLN A 39 11.57 7.18 12.39
C GLN A 39 10.81 8.03 11.38
N PHE A 40 10.98 7.78 10.07
CA PHE A 40 10.23 8.46 9.02
C PHE A 40 8.73 8.19 9.11
N TYR A 41 8.30 6.94 9.33
CA TYR A 41 6.89 6.58 9.55
C TYR A 41 6.27 7.26 10.77
N ARG A 42 7.08 7.58 11.79
CA ARG A 42 6.64 8.29 13.00
C ARG A 42 6.28 9.74 12.72
N HIS A 43 7.06 10.42 11.88
CA HIS A 43 6.92 11.87 11.59
C HIS A 43 6.08 12.19 10.37
N PHE A 44 5.74 11.17 9.56
CA PHE A 44 4.99 11.42 8.34
C PHE A 44 3.52 11.75 8.62
N PRO A 45 2.97 12.86 8.06
CA PRO A 45 1.57 13.21 8.27
C PRO A 45 0.68 12.07 7.76
N LYS A 46 -0.18 11.59 8.64
CA LYS A 46 -1.13 10.51 8.36
C LYS A 46 -2.16 11.02 7.36
N THR A 47 -1.91 10.77 6.08
CA THR A 47 -2.82 11.20 5.02
C THR A 47 -4.12 10.41 5.07
N GLY A 48 -5.24 11.10 4.98
CA GLY A 48 -6.57 10.53 4.88
C GLY A 48 -7.35 10.43 6.19
N PHE A 49 -8.66 10.31 6.07
CA PHE A 49 -9.62 10.19 7.16
C PHE A 49 -9.39 8.90 7.97
N PRO A 50 -9.63 8.87 9.31
CA PRO A 50 -9.39 7.70 10.16
C PRO A 50 -10.47 6.62 9.99
N LEU A 51 -10.54 6.03 8.79
CA LEU A 51 -11.53 5.01 8.41
C LEU A 51 -11.43 3.71 9.23
N TYR A 52 -10.38 3.51 10.02
CA TYR A 52 -10.24 2.32 10.86
C TYR A 52 -11.34 2.21 11.92
N TRP A 53 -11.94 3.34 12.35
CA TRP A 53 -13.09 3.31 13.24
C TRP A 53 -14.31 2.62 12.64
N ILE A 54 -14.52 2.77 11.33
CA ILE A 54 -15.58 2.07 10.61
C ILE A 54 -15.37 0.55 10.68
N LEU A 55 -14.10 0.09 10.56
CA LEU A 55 -13.79 -1.33 10.71
C LEU A 55 -14.05 -1.82 12.14
N LEU A 56 -13.64 -1.06 13.16
CA LEU A 56 -13.87 -1.44 14.55
C LEU A 56 -15.36 -1.48 14.86
N LEU A 57 -16.10 -0.46 14.45
CA LEU A 57 -17.56 -0.42 14.61
C LEU A 57 -18.24 -1.59 13.89
N TYR A 58 -17.81 -1.91 12.65
CA TYR A 58 -18.29 -3.05 11.90
C TYR A 58 -18.05 -4.38 12.63
N LEU A 59 -16.86 -4.57 13.20
CA LEU A 59 -16.52 -5.80 13.92
C LEU A 59 -17.34 -5.96 15.21
N VAL A 60 -17.55 -4.88 15.96
CA VAL A 60 -18.37 -4.90 17.17
C VAL A 60 -19.85 -5.07 16.83
N ALA A 61 -20.38 -4.24 15.95
CA ALA A 61 -21.79 -4.27 15.60
C ALA A 61 -22.20 -5.56 14.86
N GLY A 62 -21.34 -6.10 13.99
CA GLY A 62 -21.58 -7.35 13.28
C GLY A 62 -21.61 -8.60 14.16
N TYR A 63 -21.01 -8.53 15.35
CA TYR A 63 -21.14 -9.58 16.36
C TYR A 63 -22.57 -9.67 16.90
N PHE A 64 -23.20 -8.53 17.20
CA PHE A 64 -24.57 -8.47 17.72
C PHE A 64 -25.63 -8.58 16.61
N TYR A 65 -25.38 -7.95 15.47
CA TYR A 65 -26.29 -7.87 14.34
C TYR A 65 -25.68 -8.48 13.08
N PRO A 66 -25.88 -9.80 12.84
CA PRO A 66 -25.24 -10.49 11.71
C PRO A 66 -25.55 -9.88 10.32
N VAL A 67 -26.71 -9.25 10.18
CA VAL A 67 -27.12 -8.57 8.93
C VAL A 67 -26.13 -7.46 8.51
N ILE A 68 -25.46 -6.81 9.47
CA ILE A 68 -24.42 -5.82 9.20
C ILE A 68 -23.25 -6.44 8.42
N GLY A 69 -23.07 -7.76 8.50
CA GLY A 69 -22.06 -8.49 7.74
C GLY A 69 -22.11 -8.20 6.23
N PHE A 70 -23.29 -7.96 5.67
CA PHE A 70 -23.45 -7.64 4.24
C PHE A 70 -22.74 -6.35 3.81
N LEU A 71 -22.44 -5.42 4.72
CA LEU A 71 -21.60 -4.25 4.41
C LEU A 71 -20.19 -4.65 3.88
N ALA A 72 -19.73 -5.86 4.17
CA ALA A 72 -18.48 -6.37 3.62
C ALA A 72 -18.50 -6.45 2.08
N VAL A 73 -19.67 -6.62 1.47
CA VAL A 73 -19.83 -6.65 0.00
C VAL A 73 -19.28 -5.38 -0.64
N VAL A 74 -19.50 -4.22 0.00
CA VAL A 74 -18.91 -2.95 -0.47
C VAL A 74 -17.39 -3.02 -0.47
N CYS A 75 -16.79 -3.57 0.59
CA CYS A 75 -15.33 -3.73 0.68
C CYS A 75 -14.80 -4.79 -0.30
N MET A 76 -15.64 -5.69 -0.81
CA MET A 76 -15.27 -6.68 -1.83
C MET A 76 -15.38 -6.10 -3.23
N ILE A 77 -16.45 -5.39 -3.56
CA ILE A 77 -16.70 -4.90 -4.92
C ILE A 77 -15.91 -3.60 -5.19
N ALA A 78 -15.93 -2.64 -4.27
CA ALA A 78 -15.35 -1.32 -4.49
C ALA A 78 -13.86 -1.35 -4.90
N PRO A 79 -12.96 -2.14 -4.28
CA PRO A 79 -11.56 -2.20 -4.71
C PRO A 79 -11.38 -2.57 -6.17
N VAL A 80 -12.18 -3.52 -6.67
CA VAL A 80 -12.11 -4.02 -8.05
C VAL A 80 -12.73 -3.01 -9.02
N ALA A 81 -13.90 -2.46 -8.69
CA ALA A 81 -14.58 -1.46 -9.50
C ALA A 81 -13.73 -0.18 -9.69
N PHE A 82 -13.13 0.31 -8.60
CA PHE A 82 -12.21 1.46 -8.69
C PHE A 82 -10.91 1.14 -9.42
N ALA A 83 -10.48 -0.13 -9.42
CA ALA A 83 -9.22 -0.53 -10.04
C ALA A 83 -9.22 -0.32 -11.56
N VAL A 84 -10.34 -0.47 -12.23
CA VAL A 84 -10.48 -0.25 -13.69
C VAL A 84 -10.01 1.15 -14.11
N ARG A 85 -10.33 2.17 -13.31
CA ARG A 85 -10.04 3.58 -13.66
C ARG A 85 -8.90 4.20 -12.88
N ARG A 86 -8.68 3.78 -11.61
CA ARG A 86 -7.72 4.42 -10.69
C ARG A 86 -6.65 3.49 -10.14
N GLY A 87 -6.60 2.23 -10.62
CA GLY A 87 -5.73 1.22 -10.04
C GLY A 87 -6.07 0.95 -8.57
N ARG A 88 -5.11 0.52 -7.79
CA ARG A 88 -5.31 0.18 -6.35
C ARG A 88 -5.52 1.40 -5.43
N TRP A 89 -6.09 2.48 -5.95
CA TRP A 89 -6.33 3.71 -5.18
C TRP A 89 -7.20 3.47 -3.95
N TRP A 90 -8.24 2.65 -4.06
CA TRP A 90 -9.12 2.29 -2.95
C TRP A 90 -8.34 1.69 -1.77
N CYS A 91 -7.40 0.78 -2.05
CA CYS A 91 -6.59 0.12 -1.02
C CYS A 91 -5.70 1.12 -0.25
N GLY A 92 -5.30 2.21 -0.87
CA GLY A 92 -4.45 3.23 -0.25
C GLY A 92 -5.20 4.33 0.50
N ASN A 93 -6.45 4.64 0.09
CA ASN A 93 -7.13 5.85 0.54
C ASN A 93 -8.48 5.59 1.24
N ALA A 94 -9.26 4.59 0.79
CA ALA A 94 -10.61 4.36 1.26
C ALA A 94 -10.80 3.03 2.02
N CYS A 95 -9.83 2.11 1.99
CA CYS A 95 -9.94 0.83 2.66
C CYS A 95 -9.84 0.99 4.19
N PRO A 96 -10.88 0.63 4.98
CA PRO A 96 -10.86 0.75 6.44
C PRO A 96 -9.74 -0.09 7.08
N ARG A 97 -9.51 -1.31 6.60
CA ARG A 97 -8.42 -2.18 7.04
C ARG A 97 -7.06 -1.58 6.70
N GLY A 98 -6.90 -1.01 5.50
CA GLY A 98 -5.70 -0.30 5.12
C GLY A 98 -5.40 0.89 6.03
N SER A 99 -6.44 1.61 6.44
CA SER A 99 -6.32 2.71 7.40
C SER A 99 -5.86 2.22 8.78
N LEU A 100 -6.33 1.07 9.26
CA LEU A 100 -5.88 0.43 10.50
C LEU A 100 -4.37 0.13 10.44
N TYR A 101 -3.92 -0.51 9.36
CA TYR A 101 -2.51 -0.87 9.20
C TYR A 101 -1.60 0.36 9.14
N ASP A 102 -1.99 1.41 8.47
CA ASP A 102 -1.18 2.62 8.32
C ASP A 102 -1.18 3.52 9.55
N LYS A 103 -2.32 3.67 10.21
CA LYS A 103 -2.47 4.67 11.30
C LYS A 103 -2.19 4.11 12.68
N VAL A 104 -2.52 2.84 12.90
CA VAL A 104 -2.34 2.18 14.20
C VAL A 104 -1.11 1.29 14.17
N LEU A 105 -1.11 0.26 13.32
CA LEU A 105 -0.10 -0.80 13.37
C LEU A 105 1.28 -0.34 12.85
N SER A 106 1.34 0.67 11.98
CA SER A 106 2.63 1.18 11.48
C SER A 106 3.55 1.71 12.58
N LYS A 107 3.00 2.10 13.75
CA LYS A 107 3.79 2.56 14.89
C LYS A 107 4.53 1.42 15.60
N TYR A 108 3.91 0.24 15.62
CA TYR A 108 4.37 -0.92 16.39
C TYR A 108 5.07 -1.97 15.51
N SER A 109 4.89 -1.89 14.21
CA SER A 109 5.45 -2.85 13.25
C SER A 109 6.98 -2.73 13.15
N PRO A 110 7.71 -3.85 13.02
CA PRO A 110 9.16 -3.86 12.85
C PRO A 110 9.62 -3.37 11.47
N HIS A 111 8.72 -3.18 10.51
CA HIS A 111 9.03 -2.77 9.12
C HIS A 111 10.04 -3.67 8.39
N ARG A 112 10.02 -4.97 8.68
CA ARG A 112 10.88 -5.96 8.02
C ARG A 112 10.53 -6.08 6.53
N PRO A 113 11.45 -6.57 5.69
CA PRO A 113 11.16 -6.81 4.28
C PRO A 113 10.05 -7.86 4.14
N ILE A 114 9.10 -7.55 3.26
CA ILE A 114 8.02 -8.50 2.93
C ILE A 114 8.64 -9.65 2.12
N PRO A 115 8.43 -10.91 2.50
CA PRO A 115 8.96 -12.06 1.77
C PRO A 115 8.56 -12.03 0.29
N SER A 116 9.50 -12.32 -0.59
CA SER A 116 9.27 -12.25 -2.04
C SER A 116 8.24 -13.26 -2.53
N PHE A 117 8.16 -14.44 -1.88
CA PHE A 117 7.23 -15.51 -2.29
C PHE A 117 5.76 -15.08 -2.21
N VAL A 118 5.37 -14.24 -1.21
CA VAL A 118 3.98 -13.75 -1.08
C VAL A 118 3.56 -12.81 -2.22
N ARG A 119 4.52 -12.33 -3.01
CA ARG A 119 4.30 -11.48 -4.18
C ARG A 119 4.27 -12.26 -5.49
N THR A 120 4.61 -13.55 -5.47
CA THR A 120 4.58 -14.39 -6.66
C THR A 120 3.14 -14.54 -7.17
N ARG A 121 3.00 -14.67 -8.48
CA ARG A 121 1.67 -14.86 -9.10
C ARG A 121 1.00 -16.14 -8.59
N GLY A 122 1.77 -17.23 -8.47
CA GLY A 122 1.27 -18.51 -7.98
C GLY A 122 0.66 -18.41 -6.57
N PHE A 123 1.41 -17.84 -5.62
CA PHE A 123 0.92 -17.67 -4.25
C PHE A 123 -0.32 -16.77 -4.18
N ARG A 124 -0.34 -15.67 -4.94
CA ARG A 124 -1.51 -14.78 -5.01
C ARG A 124 -2.73 -15.46 -5.60
N SER A 125 -2.55 -16.23 -6.69
CA SER A 125 -3.65 -17.00 -7.30
C SER A 125 -4.18 -18.07 -6.34
N PHE A 126 -3.28 -18.78 -5.67
CA PHE A 126 -3.64 -19.75 -4.64
C PHE A 126 -4.46 -19.09 -3.52
N MET A 127 -4.03 -17.94 -2.98
CA MET A 127 -4.75 -17.24 -1.92
C MET A 127 -6.12 -16.71 -2.37
N VAL A 128 -6.23 -16.24 -3.61
CA VAL A 128 -7.51 -15.85 -4.19
C VAL A 128 -8.43 -17.07 -4.25
N LEU A 129 -7.99 -18.16 -4.88
CA LEU A 129 -8.77 -19.37 -5.02
C LEU A 129 -9.18 -19.94 -3.65
N PHE A 130 -8.24 -20.07 -2.73
CA PHE A 130 -8.47 -20.61 -1.40
C PHE A 130 -9.55 -19.83 -0.63
N ILE A 131 -9.41 -18.50 -0.56
CA ILE A 131 -10.36 -17.66 0.20
C ILE A 131 -11.73 -17.64 -0.47
N PHE A 132 -11.80 -17.60 -1.82
CA PHE A 132 -13.08 -17.63 -2.53
C PHE A 132 -13.76 -18.99 -2.43
N THR A 133 -13.02 -20.10 -2.47
CA THR A 133 -13.57 -21.45 -2.28
C THR A 133 -14.12 -21.60 -0.85
N MET A 134 -13.32 -21.21 0.17
CA MET A 134 -13.78 -21.25 1.56
C MET A 134 -15.02 -20.38 1.78
N PHE A 135 -15.04 -19.19 1.20
CA PHE A 135 -16.20 -18.30 1.25
C PHE A 135 -17.42 -18.93 0.55
N GLY A 136 -17.24 -19.49 -0.64
CA GLY A 136 -18.34 -20.14 -1.41
C GLY A 136 -18.93 -21.33 -0.68
N VAL A 137 -18.08 -22.20 -0.11
CA VAL A 137 -18.55 -23.36 0.69
C VAL A 137 -19.33 -22.89 1.92
N GLN A 138 -18.84 -21.89 2.64
CA GLN A 138 -19.54 -21.37 3.81
C GLN A 138 -20.87 -20.69 3.43
N MET A 139 -20.89 -19.96 2.32
CA MET A 139 -22.09 -19.32 1.80
C MET A 139 -23.13 -20.35 1.36
N TYR A 140 -22.71 -21.44 0.70
CA TYR A 140 -23.58 -22.54 0.32
C TYR A 140 -24.21 -23.23 1.55
N ARG A 141 -23.42 -23.44 2.63
CA ARG A 141 -23.95 -24.03 3.88
C ARG A 141 -24.92 -23.11 4.62
N ALA A 142 -24.74 -21.80 4.47
CA ALA A 142 -25.58 -20.78 5.11
C ALA A 142 -26.79 -20.39 4.24
N TRP A 143 -26.98 -21.05 3.07
CA TRP A 143 -28.03 -20.69 2.13
C TRP A 143 -29.41 -20.82 2.75
N GLY A 144 -30.25 -19.79 2.59
CA GLY A 144 -31.61 -19.74 3.13
C GLY A 144 -31.74 -19.03 4.48
N ASP A 145 -30.67 -18.82 5.22
CA ASP A 145 -30.65 -18.04 6.46
C ASP A 145 -29.84 -16.76 6.31
N TRP A 146 -30.51 -15.62 6.25
CA TRP A 146 -29.89 -14.30 6.13
C TRP A 146 -28.93 -13.98 7.28
N GLY A 147 -29.25 -14.44 8.49
CA GLY A 147 -28.38 -14.24 9.66
C GLY A 147 -27.10 -15.06 9.55
N ALA A 148 -27.19 -16.31 9.10
CA ALA A 148 -26.04 -17.17 8.87
C ALA A 148 -25.15 -16.63 7.74
N MET A 149 -25.73 -16.18 6.63
CA MET A 149 -25.00 -15.55 5.53
C MET A 149 -24.25 -14.30 5.99
N GLY A 150 -24.89 -13.42 6.76
CA GLY A 150 -24.24 -12.24 7.34
C GLY A 150 -23.09 -12.60 8.26
N ARG A 151 -23.21 -13.66 9.06
CA ARG A 151 -22.12 -14.19 9.90
C ARG A 151 -20.93 -14.68 9.08
N VAL A 152 -21.15 -15.30 7.92
CA VAL A 152 -20.06 -15.72 7.03
C VAL A 152 -19.23 -14.51 6.57
N PHE A 153 -19.87 -13.44 6.12
CA PHE A 153 -19.17 -12.20 5.75
C PHE A 153 -18.39 -11.60 6.92
N TRP A 154 -19.01 -11.52 8.08
CA TRP A 154 -18.36 -10.98 9.27
C TRP A 154 -17.15 -11.81 9.68
N THR A 155 -17.28 -13.14 9.73
CA THR A 155 -16.21 -14.07 10.14
C THR A 155 -15.01 -13.98 9.21
N ILE A 156 -15.20 -13.91 7.90
CA ILE A 156 -14.07 -13.81 6.95
C ILE A 156 -13.32 -12.47 7.11
N ILE A 157 -14.05 -11.37 7.36
CA ILE A 157 -13.42 -10.09 7.65
C ILE A 157 -12.67 -10.12 8.97
N LEU A 158 -13.22 -10.74 10.01
CA LEU A 158 -12.57 -10.89 11.30
C LEU A 158 -11.28 -11.70 11.18
N ILE A 159 -11.35 -12.93 10.67
CA ILE A 159 -10.18 -13.82 10.54
C ILE A 159 -9.09 -13.16 9.70
N THR A 160 -9.44 -12.62 8.53
CA THR A 160 -8.44 -11.99 7.66
C THR A 160 -7.87 -10.69 8.25
N THR A 161 -8.59 -10.02 9.14
CA THR A 161 -8.06 -8.85 9.86
C THR A 161 -7.10 -9.29 10.95
N VAL A 162 -7.43 -10.32 11.72
CA VAL A 162 -6.55 -10.89 12.76
C VAL A 162 -5.24 -11.39 12.14
N VAL A 163 -5.33 -12.18 11.06
CA VAL A 163 -4.12 -12.64 10.33
C VAL A 163 -3.29 -11.44 9.83
N GLY A 164 -3.94 -10.42 9.29
CA GLY A 164 -3.25 -9.22 8.83
C GLY A 164 -2.58 -8.43 9.95
N VAL A 165 -3.18 -8.39 11.14
CA VAL A 165 -2.59 -7.78 12.35
C VAL A 165 -1.35 -8.57 12.78
N ILE A 166 -1.43 -9.89 12.86
CA ILE A 166 -0.29 -10.76 13.21
C ILE A 166 0.87 -10.55 12.22
N LEU A 167 0.59 -10.59 10.92
CA LEU A 167 1.59 -10.35 9.88
C LEU A 167 2.20 -8.94 9.93
N SER A 168 1.44 -7.95 10.39
CA SER A 168 1.92 -6.59 10.61
C SER A 168 2.96 -6.52 11.74
N PHE A 169 2.80 -7.31 12.79
CA PHE A 169 3.77 -7.41 13.89
C PHE A 169 5.01 -8.25 13.52
N VAL A 170 4.86 -9.24 12.65
CA VAL A 170 5.99 -10.10 12.23
C VAL A 170 6.85 -9.43 11.15
N TYR A 171 6.24 -8.78 10.16
CA TYR A 171 6.93 -8.22 8.99
C TYR A 171 6.74 -6.71 8.84
N ALA A 172 5.69 -6.30 8.13
CA ALA A 172 5.42 -4.91 7.81
C ALA A 172 3.91 -4.63 7.82
N PRO A 173 3.48 -3.38 8.06
CA PRO A 173 2.06 -3.06 8.24
C PRO A 173 1.17 -3.50 7.08
N ARG A 174 1.70 -3.44 5.86
CA ARG A 174 0.96 -3.76 4.63
C ARG A 174 1.28 -5.14 4.05
N THR A 175 1.86 -6.07 4.84
CA THR A 175 2.19 -7.42 4.36
C THR A 175 0.96 -8.14 3.83
N TRP A 176 -0.15 -8.15 4.57
CA TRP A 176 -1.42 -8.71 4.11
C TRP A 176 -1.88 -8.13 2.76
N CYS A 177 -1.73 -6.82 2.56
CA CYS A 177 -2.16 -6.15 1.34
C CYS A 177 -1.42 -6.61 0.08
N SER A 178 -0.27 -7.27 0.23
CA SER A 178 0.52 -7.78 -0.89
C SER A 178 -0.11 -9.01 -1.57
N PHE A 179 -0.90 -9.79 -0.84
CA PHE A 179 -1.57 -11.00 -1.35
C PHE A 179 -3.07 -11.07 -1.01
N CYS A 180 -3.64 -10.02 -0.42
CA CYS A 180 -5.08 -9.91 -0.17
C CYS A 180 -5.87 -10.18 -1.47
N PRO A 181 -6.91 -11.04 -1.46
CA PRO A 181 -7.66 -11.39 -2.67
C PRO A 181 -8.17 -10.17 -3.43
N MET A 182 -8.84 -9.25 -2.75
CA MET A 182 -9.37 -8.03 -3.38
C MET A 182 -8.25 -7.13 -3.91
N GLY A 183 -7.11 -7.04 -3.20
CA GLY A 183 -5.93 -6.33 -3.65
C GLY A 183 -5.28 -6.98 -4.88
N THR A 184 -5.26 -8.30 -4.93
CA THR A 184 -4.73 -9.06 -6.06
C THR A 184 -5.60 -8.89 -7.30
N LEU A 185 -6.92 -9.06 -7.18
CA LEU A 185 -7.88 -8.82 -8.27
C LEU A 185 -7.77 -7.37 -8.77
N SER A 186 -7.73 -6.40 -7.87
CA SER A 186 -7.51 -4.98 -8.24
C SER A 186 -6.20 -4.76 -9.00
N SER A 187 -5.14 -5.48 -8.63
CA SER A 187 -3.83 -5.40 -9.33
C SER A 187 -3.88 -6.04 -10.73
N TRP A 188 -4.67 -7.10 -10.91
CA TRP A 188 -4.83 -7.76 -12.21
C TRP A 188 -5.68 -6.94 -13.19
N VAL A 189 -6.74 -6.33 -12.68
CA VAL A 189 -7.67 -5.49 -13.47
C VAL A 189 -7.08 -4.09 -13.73
N SER A 190 -6.12 -3.65 -12.89
CA SER A 190 -5.50 -2.34 -13.03
C SER A 190 -4.76 -2.18 -14.36
N PRO A 191 -4.98 -1.09 -15.10
CA PRO A 191 -4.24 -0.80 -16.32
C PRO A 191 -2.73 -0.79 -16.07
N ARG A 192 -1.95 -1.41 -16.96
CA ARG A 192 -0.49 -1.52 -16.83
C ARG A 192 0.25 -0.69 -17.86
N SER A 193 -0.25 -0.68 -19.08
CA SER A 193 0.33 -0.02 -20.23
C SER A 193 -0.76 0.17 -21.28
N GLY A 194 -0.52 1.04 -22.25
CA GLY A 194 -1.44 1.32 -23.32
C GLY A 194 -2.45 2.43 -22.98
N ARG A 195 -3.70 2.29 -23.41
CA ARG A 195 -4.75 3.30 -23.21
C ARG A 195 -5.16 3.38 -21.74
N LEU A 196 -4.48 4.25 -20.98
CA LEU A 196 -4.82 4.52 -19.60
C LEU A 196 -6.00 5.50 -19.51
N PRO A 197 -6.96 5.27 -18.59
CA PRO A 197 -8.03 6.23 -18.37
C PRO A 197 -7.49 7.60 -17.94
N GLU A 198 -8.11 8.68 -18.38
CA GLU A 198 -7.71 10.07 -18.08
C GLU A 198 -7.47 10.35 -16.59
N LYS A 199 -8.26 9.74 -15.72
CA LYS A 199 -8.14 9.88 -14.25
C LYS A 199 -7.07 8.95 -13.63
N TYR A 200 -6.35 8.17 -14.43
CA TYR A 200 -5.30 7.30 -13.93
C TYR A 200 -4.06 8.13 -13.59
N ARG A 201 -3.57 8.00 -12.37
CA ARG A 201 -2.38 8.72 -11.91
C ARG A 201 -1.16 7.82 -11.90
N ARG A 202 -0.07 8.30 -12.45
CA ARG A 202 1.25 7.70 -12.45
C ARG A 202 2.22 8.52 -11.61
N ILE A 203 3.29 7.90 -11.17
CA ILE A 203 4.37 8.59 -10.47
C ILE A 203 5.44 8.89 -11.50
N VAL A 204 5.67 10.17 -11.75
CA VAL A 204 6.75 10.64 -12.62
C VAL A 204 7.91 11.07 -11.75
N VAL A 205 9.11 10.65 -12.08
CA VAL A 205 10.33 11.00 -11.37
C VAL A 205 11.22 11.78 -12.34
N GLU A 206 11.41 13.05 -12.03
CA GLU A 206 12.24 13.95 -12.85
C GLU A 206 13.73 13.59 -12.80
N GLU A 207 14.49 14.11 -13.77
CA GLU A 207 15.94 13.89 -13.87
C GLU A 207 16.75 14.40 -12.68
N ARG A 208 16.22 15.33 -11.90
CA ARG A 208 16.83 15.82 -10.65
C ARG A 208 16.98 14.73 -9.59
N CYS A 209 16.36 13.58 -9.76
CA CYS A 209 16.50 12.45 -8.87
C CYS A 209 17.85 11.77 -9.08
N THR A 210 18.70 11.78 -8.07
CA THR A 210 20.01 11.11 -8.10
C THR A 210 19.93 9.59 -8.04
N THR A 211 18.73 8.99 -7.85
CA THR A 211 18.48 7.55 -7.63
C THR A 211 19.23 6.92 -6.43
N LYS A 212 20.25 7.56 -5.92
CA LYS A 212 21.07 7.06 -4.78
C LYS A 212 20.33 7.17 -3.44
N CYS A 213 19.53 8.21 -3.26
CA CYS A 213 18.81 8.51 -2.01
C CYS A 213 17.80 7.43 -1.59
N LYS A 214 17.05 6.81 -2.53
CA LYS A 214 16.05 5.72 -2.31
C LYS A 214 15.00 5.98 -1.23
N LEU A 215 14.83 7.21 -0.73
CA LEU A 215 13.84 7.56 0.30
C LEU A 215 12.41 7.24 -0.14
N CYS A 216 12.05 7.48 -1.39
CA CYS A 216 10.74 7.13 -1.94
C CYS A 216 10.40 5.63 -1.81
N SER A 217 11.41 4.75 -1.85
CA SER A 217 11.25 3.32 -1.59
C SER A 217 11.16 3.03 -0.09
N ALA A 218 11.93 3.74 0.74
CA ALA A 218 11.90 3.55 2.19
C ALA A 218 10.54 3.92 2.79
N VAL A 219 9.90 4.99 2.30
CA VAL A 219 8.58 5.44 2.77
C VAL A 219 7.41 4.67 2.15
N CYS A 220 7.67 3.82 1.16
CA CYS A 220 6.63 3.08 0.49
C CYS A 220 6.07 1.97 1.37
N PRO A 221 4.77 2.00 1.74
CA PRO A 221 4.17 0.97 2.60
C PRO A 221 4.10 -0.40 1.91
N MET A 222 4.12 -0.42 0.57
CA MET A 222 4.18 -1.64 -0.23
C MET A 222 5.61 -2.05 -0.58
N GLN A 223 6.63 -1.34 -0.08
CA GLN A 223 8.05 -1.59 -0.33
C GLN A 223 8.39 -1.69 -1.84
N LEU A 224 7.76 -0.83 -2.64
CA LEU A 224 8.05 -0.69 -4.06
C LEU A 224 9.26 0.24 -4.29
N LYS A 225 9.73 0.31 -5.54
CA LYS A 225 10.91 1.08 -5.91
C LYS A 225 10.57 2.20 -6.92
N PRO A 226 9.85 3.27 -6.50
CA PRO A 226 9.41 4.33 -7.43
C PRO A 226 10.55 5.03 -8.16
N TYR A 227 11.75 5.12 -7.56
CA TYR A 227 12.93 5.74 -8.17
C TYR A 227 13.38 5.07 -9.48
N LYS A 228 12.96 3.82 -9.74
CA LYS A 228 13.30 3.14 -10.99
C LYS A 228 12.60 3.74 -12.21
N SER A 229 11.52 4.48 -12.01
CA SER A 229 10.77 5.10 -13.11
C SER A 229 11.40 6.37 -13.68
N ARG A 230 12.58 6.76 -13.23
CA ARG A 230 13.32 7.89 -13.79
C ARG A 230 13.62 7.73 -15.29
N CYS A 231 13.79 6.49 -15.73
CA CYS A 231 14.12 6.16 -17.12
C CYS A 231 12.89 5.67 -17.92
N GLU A 232 11.70 5.68 -17.33
CA GLU A 232 10.47 5.23 -17.98
C GLU A 232 9.67 6.46 -18.42
N GLU A 233 9.55 6.69 -19.73
CA GLU A 233 8.77 7.81 -20.31
C GLU A 233 7.31 7.81 -19.84
N GLU A 234 6.73 6.63 -19.65
CA GLU A 234 5.37 6.45 -19.12
C GLU A 234 5.26 6.64 -17.59
N GLY A 235 6.37 6.87 -16.87
CA GLY A 235 6.40 6.94 -15.42
C GLY A 235 6.15 5.60 -14.72
N TYR A 236 6.04 5.62 -13.38
CA TYR A 236 5.93 4.40 -12.57
C TYR A 236 4.50 3.85 -12.52
N LEU A 237 4.27 2.79 -13.27
CA LEU A 237 2.97 2.10 -13.43
C LEU A 237 2.90 0.75 -12.72
N HIS A 238 3.57 0.58 -11.59
CA HIS A 238 3.54 -0.71 -10.89
C HIS A 238 2.12 -1.08 -10.43
N PRO A 239 1.59 -2.27 -10.80
CA PRO A 239 0.21 -2.67 -10.53
C PRO A 239 -0.11 -2.74 -9.02
N ASP A 240 0.90 -2.97 -8.18
CA ASP A 240 0.75 -2.98 -6.73
C ASP A 240 0.82 -1.60 -6.08
N CYS A 241 0.98 -0.52 -6.85
CA CYS A 241 0.99 0.84 -6.32
C CYS A 241 -0.40 1.24 -5.83
N ILE A 242 -0.55 1.49 -4.54
CA ILE A 242 -1.81 1.88 -3.87
C ILE A 242 -2.12 3.38 -3.99
N LYS A 243 -1.35 4.14 -4.76
CA LYS A 243 -1.54 5.57 -5.02
C LYS A 243 -1.69 6.44 -3.75
N CYS A 244 -0.97 6.10 -2.68
CA CYS A 244 -1.07 6.79 -1.39
C CYS A 244 -0.31 8.12 -1.32
N GLY A 245 0.56 8.45 -2.28
CA GLY A 245 1.32 9.71 -2.34
C GLY A 245 2.44 9.88 -1.30
N ARG A 246 2.79 8.83 -0.55
CA ARG A 246 3.88 8.96 0.45
C ARG A 246 5.25 9.20 -0.17
N CYS A 247 5.53 8.61 -1.32
CA CYS A 247 6.77 8.83 -2.05
C CYS A 247 6.93 10.29 -2.52
N THR A 248 5.84 10.95 -2.92
CA THR A 248 5.86 12.37 -3.32
C THR A 248 6.07 13.30 -2.14
N LYS A 249 5.38 13.05 -1.04
CA LYS A 249 5.49 13.86 0.19
C LYS A 249 6.80 13.61 0.94
N GLY A 250 7.36 12.42 0.84
CA GLY A 250 8.58 12.03 1.55
C GLY A 250 9.88 12.38 0.82
N CYS A 251 9.81 12.91 -0.37
CA CYS A 251 10.98 13.35 -1.10
C CYS A 251 11.32 14.81 -0.73
N PRO A 252 12.51 15.12 -0.20
CA PRO A 252 12.91 16.48 0.14
C PRO A 252 12.96 17.38 -1.09
N LEU A 253 13.29 16.82 -2.26
CA LEU A 253 13.32 17.55 -3.54
C LEU A 253 11.94 17.62 -4.22
N LYS A 254 10.91 16.98 -3.64
CA LYS A 254 9.55 16.86 -4.21
C LYS A 254 9.51 16.33 -5.65
N VAL A 255 10.55 15.62 -6.07
CA VAL A 255 10.74 15.13 -7.45
C VAL A 255 9.71 14.08 -7.87
N PRO A 256 9.32 13.07 -7.05
CA PRO A 256 8.25 12.17 -7.45
C PRO A 256 6.90 12.86 -7.39
N GLU A 257 6.29 13.11 -8.55
CA GLU A 257 4.98 13.75 -8.66
C GLU A 257 3.94 12.76 -9.16
N MET A 258 2.70 12.90 -8.68
CA MET A 258 1.57 12.12 -9.19
C MET A 258 0.85 12.94 -10.27
N ARG A 259 1.14 12.66 -11.53
CA ARG A 259 0.50 13.32 -12.70
C ARG A 259 -0.58 12.44 -13.31
N PRO A 260 -1.68 13.02 -13.83
CA PRO A 260 -2.62 12.29 -14.67
C PRO A 260 -1.95 11.92 -16.00
N VAL A 261 -2.45 10.87 -16.64
CA VAL A 261 -1.84 10.33 -17.89
C VAL A 261 -1.92 11.32 -19.05
N THR A 262 -2.95 12.15 -19.09
CA THR A 262 -3.21 13.10 -20.20
C THR A 262 -2.18 14.22 -20.34
N ALA A 263 -1.36 14.47 -19.34
CA ALA A 263 -0.49 15.65 -19.32
C ALA A 263 0.85 15.50 -20.05
N SER A 264 1.16 14.40 -20.74
CA SER A 264 2.49 14.19 -21.29
C SER A 264 2.62 13.68 -22.73
N ALA A 265 1.53 13.59 -23.47
CA ALA A 265 1.57 13.10 -24.86
C ALA A 265 1.48 14.20 -25.94
N SER A 266 1.47 15.48 -25.56
CA SER A 266 1.26 16.58 -26.54
C SER A 266 2.32 17.68 -26.50
N SER A 267 3.49 17.45 -25.93
CA SER A 267 4.57 18.42 -25.97
C SER A 267 5.94 17.73 -26.12
N ILE A 268 6.20 17.20 -27.30
CA ILE A 268 7.50 17.19 -27.98
C ILE A 268 7.22 17.16 -29.47
#